data_17566ef91d2ce6f8e09937c27039624b
#
_entry.id   17566ef91d2ce6f8e09937c27039624b
#
_cell.length_a   1.000
_cell.length_b   1.000
_cell.length_c   1.000
_cell.angle_alpha   90.00
_cell.angle_beta   90.00
_cell.angle_gamma   90.00
#
_symmetry.space_group_name_H-M   'P 1'
#
loop_
_entity.id
_entity.type
_entity.pdbx_description
1 polymer ?
#
loop_
_entity_poly.entity_id
_entity_poly.type
_entity_poly.pdbx_seq_one_letter_code
_entity_poly.pdbx_strand_id
1 'polypeptide(L)'
;VEQLYDWDGKMATENYYRPDGTLAIQLAHQQDKRGKEIKTYHLFNYHGRDYQFSGFDQLTRFFLDELVTDKQICGEGPVGFVVDRVYELGWAVLHMKHWVFRVFQLHNDHVNNPDNMLHSTLNYNYDWGLKHLQDWDGVIALTPQQQEDLQDRFGKFGVKIYRIPGPIVPAAVINKRHVPFKKRTKKQVVMVARLSPEKQQDHLLKAWPQVLAAVPDAKLDFWGYANDDFDKTLNKIVKEEAINSSVTFHGYTDDVNSVYEDAQLLILPSRAEGLPLSLVEAQSHGLPIIANDIKYGPSDVVIDQQDGLLTKNGDIDGLAQAIIRLLRDQEQLAQMSENAYADSERYSEPNVMKLWNELVADMKEKGEE
;
A
#
# COMPACT_ATOMS: atom_id res chain seq x y z
N VAL A 1 -20.40 -14.10 17.37
CA VAL A 1 -19.47 -13.64 18.44
C VAL A 1 -20.32 -13.15 19.61
N GLU A 2 -19.98 -13.55 20.83
CA GLU A 2 -20.58 -13.08 22.07
C GLU A 2 -19.51 -12.37 22.88
N GLN A 3 -19.84 -11.20 23.43
CA GLN A 3 -18.93 -10.42 24.28
C GLN A 3 -19.52 -10.33 25.69
N LEU A 4 -18.75 -10.75 26.68
CA LEU A 4 -19.12 -10.67 28.09
C LEU A 4 -18.26 -9.63 28.79
N TYR A 5 -18.88 -8.84 29.65
CA TYR A 5 -18.26 -7.74 30.37
C TYR A 5 -18.27 -8.04 31.87
N ASP A 6 -17.27 -7.57 32.60
CA ASP A 6 -17.22 -7.62 34.06
C ASP A 6 -18.13 -6.56 34.70
N TRP A 7 -18.14 -6.54 36.04
CA TRP A 7 -18.98 -5.59 36.83
C TRP A 7 -18.56 -4.12 36.62
N ASP A 8 -17.34 -3.86 36.17
CA ASP A 8 -16.83 -2.53 35.90
C ASP A 8 -17.09 -2.11 34.42
N GLY A 9 -17.77 -2.94 33.65
CA GLY A 9 -18.08 -2.71 32.25
C GLY A 9 -16.87 -2.93 31.31
N LYS A 10 -15.81 -3.59 31.77
CA LYS A 10 -14.68 -3.98 30.95
C LYS A 10 -14.94 -5.32 30.31
N MET A 11 -14.45 -5.48 29.08
CA MET A 11 -14.55 -6.76 28.36
C MET A 11 -13.79 -7.86 29.12
N ALA A 12 -14.50 -8.92 29.49
CA ALA A 12 -13.95 -10.07 30.19
C ALA A 12 -13.61 -11.21 29.23
N THR A 13 -14.54 -11.53 28.31
CA THR A 13 -14.32 -12.58 27.30
C THR A 13 -15.00 -12.24 25.98
N GLU A 14 -14.40 -12.75 24.90
CA GLU A 14 -15.01 -12.83 23.58
C GLU A 14 -15.12 -14.31 23.17
N ASN A 15 -16.32 -14.75 22.87
CA ASN A 15 -16.62 -16.13 22.51
C ASN A 15 -16.94 -16.23 21.03
N TYR A 16 -16.26 -17.13 20.33
CA TYR A 16 -16.45 -17.40 18.92
C TYR A 16 -17.01 -18.82 18.78
N TYR A 17 -18.17 -18.97 18.13
CA TYR A 17 -18.91 -20.22 18.00
C TYR A 17 -18.79 -20.80 16.61
N ARG A 18 -18.82 -22.14 16.51
CA ARG A 18 -18.97 -22.87 15.24
C ARG A 18 -20.39 -22.71 14.70
N PRO A 19 -20.64 -23.03 13.43
CA PRO A 19 -21.99 -23.02 12.87
C PRO A 19 -23.02 -23.88 13.61
N ASP A 20 -22.58 -24.94 14.29
CA ASP A 20 -23.42 -25.80 15.11
C ASP A 20 -23.75 -25.26 16.50
N GLY A 21 -23.27 -24.06 16.83
CA GLY A 21 -23.48 -23.40 18.11
C GLY A 21 -22.50 -23.80 19.22
N THR A 22 -21.54 -24.71 18.95
CA THR A 22 -20.53 -25.07 19.94
C THR A 22 -19.42 -24.00 20.02
N LEU A 23 -18.91 -23.74 21.24
CA LEU A 23 -17.82 -22.82 21.46
C LEU A 23 -16.54 -23.31 20.78
N ALA A 24 -15.97 -22.49 19.91
CA ALA A 24 -14.74 -22.77 19.19
C ALA A 24 -13.52 -22.13 19.86
N ILE A 25 -13.57 -20.81 20.01
CA ILE A 25 -12.47 -20.02 20.59
C ILE A 25 -13.05 -19.07 21.64
N GLN A 26 -12.35 -18.96 22.76
CA GLN A 26 -12.58 -17.92 23.75
C GLN A 26 -11.32 -17.09 23.92
N LEU A 27 -11.45 -15.80 23.77
CA LEU A 27 -10.45 -14.82 24.15
C LEU A 27 -10.79 -14.31 25.55
N ALA A 28 -9.94 -14.58 26.53
CA ALA A 28 -10.09 -14.06 27.89
C ALA A 28 -9.20 -12.86 28.12
N HIS A 29 -9.80 -11.78 28.60
CA HIS A 29 -9.12 -10.53 28.98
C HIS A 29 -8.85 -10.55 30.49
N GLN A 30 -7.60 -10.46 30.86
CA GLN A 30 -7.15 -10.48 32.27
C GLN A 30 -6.19 -9.33 32.51
N GLN A 31 -5.92 -9.02 33.76
CA GLN A 31 -4.87 -8.06 34.13
C GLN A 31 -3.79 -8.77 34.94
N ASP A 32 -2.54 -8.45 34.64
CA ASP A 32 -1.41 -8.89 35.46
C ASP A 32 -1.37 -8.14 36.81
N LYS A 33 -0.46 -8.51 37.69
CA LYS A 33 -0.26 -7.87 39.00
C LYS A 33 0.10 -6.38 38.94
N ARG A 34 0.44 -5.86 37.73
CA ARG A 34 0.78 -4.46 37.47
C ARG A 34 -0.35 -3.72 36.76
N GLY A 35 -1.51 -4.38 36.55
CA GLY A 35 -2.66 -3.81 35.84
C GLY A 35 -2.53 -3.80 34.32
N LYS A 36 -1.50 -4.45 33.76
CA LYS A 36 -1.35 -4.59 32.31
C LYS A 36 -2.30 -5.67 31.81
N GLU A 37 -3.04 -5.39 30.72
CA GLU A 37 -3.90 -6.36 30.07
C GLU A 37 -3.09 -7.55 29.53
N ILE A 38 -3.57 -8.77 29.85
CA ILE A 38 -3.13 -10.03 29.29
C ILE A 38 -4.29 -10.68 28.59
N LYS A 39 -4.05 -11.17 27.37
CA LYS A 39 -5.04 -11.91 26.58
C LYS A 39 -4.60 -13.38 26.49
N THR A 40 -5.51 -14.28 26.85
CA THR A 40 -5.32 -15.71 26.68
C THR A 40 -6.35 -16.28 25.73
N TYR A 41 -5.94 -17.17 24.86
CA TYR A 41 -6.79 -17.76 23.85
C TYR A 41 -6.98 -19.24 24.17
N HIS A 42 -8.25 -19.68 24.22
CA HIS A 42 -8.63 -21.06 24.43
C HIS A 42 -9.31 -21.57 23.17
N LEU A 43 -8.79 -22.65 22.60
CA LEU A 43 -9.37 -23.36 21.45
C LEU A 43 -9.98 -24.67 21.97
N PHE A 44 -11.29 -24.83 21.80
CA PHE A 44 -12.05 -25.94 22.35
C PHE A 44 -12.31 -27.03 21.33
N ASN A 45 -12.16 -28.27 21.76
CA ASN A 45 -12.49 -29.48 21.01
C ASN A 45 -11.94 -29.47 19.55
N TYR A 46 -10.68 -29.07 19.40
CA TYR A 46 -10.00 -29.15 18.13
C TYR A 46 -9.35 -30.54 17.99
N HIS A 47 -9.86 -31.38 17.07
CA HIS A 47 -9.50 -32.78 16.96
C HIS A 47 -9.60 -33.54 18.30
N GLY A 48 -10.64 -33.27 19.10
CA GLY A 48 -10.91 -33.91 20.40
C GLY A 48 -10.02 -33.43 21.53
N ARG A 49 -9.33 -32.29 21.40
CA ARG A 49 -8.46 -31.69 22.41
C ARG A 49 -8.74 -30.21 22.60
N ASP A 50 -8.45 -29.75 23.79
CA ASP A 50 -8.47 -28.33 24.13
C ASP A 50 -7.05 -27.79 24.16
N TYR A 51 -6.86 -26.56 23.71
CA TYR A 51 -5.58 -25.86 23.67
C TYR A 51 -5.71 -24.50 24.33
N GLN A 52 -4.64 -24.05 24.96
CA GLN A 52 -4.52 -22.72 25.55
C GLN A 52 -3.26 -22.05 25.04
N PHE A 53 -3.37 -20.79 24.66
CA PHE A 53 -2.26 -19.97 24.19
C PHE A 53 -2.17 -18.67 25.00
N SER A 54 -0.96 -18.29 25.39
CA SER A 54 -0.71 -17.08 26.19
C SER A 54 -0.65 -15.78 25.37
N GLY A 55 -0.86 -15.86 24.06
CA GLY A 55 -0.88 -14.71 23.14
C GLY A 55 -1.36 -15.08 21.75
N PHE A 56 -1.70 -14.05 20.99
CA PHE A 56 -2.17 -14.19 19.61
C PHE A 56 -1.12 -14.84 18.71
N ASP A 57 0.16 -14.50 18.89
CA ASP A 57 1.26 -15.07 18.11
C ASP A 57 1.33 -16.59 18.21
N GLN A 58 1.11 -17.13 19.42
CA GLN A 58 1.11 -18.57 19.64
C GLN A 58 -0.07 -19.28 18.99
N LEU A 59 -1.26 -18.68 19.07
CA LEU A 59 -2.45 -19.17 18.39
C LEU A 59 -2.26 -19.13 16.87
N THR A 60 -1.73 -18.00 16.35
CA THR A 60 -1.43 -17.83 14.92
C THR A 60 -0.41 -18.86 14.45
N ARG A 61 0.69 -19.04 15.16
CA ARG A 61 1.66 -20.09 14.86
C ARG A 61 1.03 -21.47 14.79
N PHE A 62 0.21 -21.81 15.79
CA PHE A 62 -0.50 -23.09 15.82
C PHE A 62 -1.39 -23.25 14.57
N PHE A 63 -2.18 -22.23 14.25
CA PHE A 63 -3.03 -22.25 13.06
C PHE A 63 -2.21 -22.42 11.76
N LEU A 64 -1.08 -21.73 11.63
CA LEU A 64 -0.22 -21.84 10.45
C LEU A 64 0.44 -23.22 10.36
N ASP A 65 0.88 -23.79 11.50
CA ASP A 65 1.41 -25.18 11.55
C ASP A 65 0.36 -26.20 11.11
N GLU A 66 -0.91 -26.07 11.52
CA GLU A 66 -2.00 -26.95 11.09
C GLU A 66 -2.32 -26.74 9.59
N LEU A 67 -2.35 -25.47 9.15
CA LEU A 67 -2.65 -25.11 7.76
C LEU A 67 -1.68 -25.77 6.76
N VAL A 68 -0.39 -25.76 7.05
CA VAL A 68 0.62 -26.32 6.12
C VAL A 68 0.62 -27.85 6.07
N THR A 69 -0.04 -28.52 7.03
CA THR A 69 -0.24 -29.97 7.00
C THR A 69 -1.49 -30.39 6.22
N ASP A 70 -2.37 -29.42 5.90
CA ASP A 70 -3.58 -29.68 5.11
C ASP A 70 -3.24 -29.75 3.61
N LYS A 71 -3.09 -30.99 3.12
CA LYS A 71 -2.78 -31.24 1.71
C LYS A 71 -3.85 -30.80 0.72
N GLN A 72 -5.09 -30.62 1.15
CA GLN A 72 -6.16 -30.08 0.30
C GLN A 72 -5.96 -28.59 0.03
N ILE A 73 -5.36 -27.88 0.98
CA ILE A 73 -5.06 -26.44 0.87
C ILE A 73 -3.67 -26.21 0.26
N CYS A 74 -2.65 -26.85 0.80
CA CYS A 74 -1.25 -26.58 0.44
C CYS A 74 -0.68 -27.50 -0.65
N GLY A 75 -1.38 -28.59 -1.02
CA GLY A 75 -0.85 -29.57 -1.97
C GLY A 75 0.32 -30.39 -1.40
N GLU A 76 1.14 -30.96 -2.29
CA GLU A 76 2.27 -31.83 -1.91
C GLU A 76 3.65 -31.13 -2.03
N GLY A 77 3.68 -29.91 -2.55
CA GLY A 77 4.94 -29.16 -2.77
C GLY A 77 5.37 -28.34 -1.54
N PRO A 78 6.52 -27.68 -1.65
CA PRO A 78 6.97 -26.75 -0.61
C PRO A 78 5.99 -25.58 -0.46
N VAL A 79 5.83 -25.12 0.77
CA VAL A 79 4.93 -24.00 1.13
C VAL A 79 5.75 -22.76 1.42
N GLY A 80 5.31 -21.62 0.91
CA GLY A 80 5.89 -20.31 1.21
C GLY A 80 4.86 -19.34 1.79
N PHE A 81 5.33 -18.49 2.68
CA PHE A 81 4.56 -17.38 3.22
C PHE A 81 5.14 -16.05 2.79
N VAL A 82 4.27 -15.19 2.25
CA VAL A 82 4.56 -13.76 2.07
C VAL A 82 3.84 -13.00 3.17
N VAL A 83 4.60 -12.35 4.04
CA VAL A 83 4.06 -11.67 5.24
C VAL A 83 3.99 -10.17 5.01
N ASP A 84 2.78 -9.64 4.87
CA ASP A 84 2.56 -8.20 4.66
C ASP A 84 2.74 -7.38 5.95
N ARG A 85 2.35 -7.94 7.09
CA ARG A 85 2.42 -7.28 8.39
C ARG A 85 3.43 -7.97 9.30
N VAL A 86 4.70 -7.79 8.98
CA VAL A 86 5.80 -8.50 9.67
C VAL A 86 5.86 -8.20 11.16
N TYR A 87 5.46 -7.02 11.61
CA TYR A 87 5.43 -6.68 13.02
C TYR A 87 4.32 -7.42 13.81
N GLU A 88 3.22 -7.82 13.13
CA GLU A 88 2.12 -8.60 13.74
C GLU A 88 2.33 -10.10 13.62
N LEU A 89 2.75 -10.58 12.45
CA LEU A 89 2.74 -12.00 12.11
C LEU A 89 4.12 -12.64 12.03
N GLY A 90 5.17 -11.83 11.98
CA GLY A 90 6.54 -12.31 11.75
C GLY A 90 6.99 -13.30 12.81
N TRP A 91 6.69 -13.05 14.09
CA TRP A 91 7.05 -13.99 15.14
C TRP A 91 6.40 -15.36 14.93
N ALA A 92 5.12 -15.39 14.61
CA ALA A 92 4.39 -16.64 14.40
C ALA A 92 5.00 -17.46 13.25
N VAL A 93 5.32 -16.80 12.13
CA VAL A 93 5.90 -17.46 10.95
C VAL A 93 7.33 -17.95 11.22
N LEU A 94 8.18 -17.18 11.90
CA LEU A 94 9.54 -17.61 12.20
C LEU A 94 9.61 -18.74 13.25
N HIS A 95 8.58 -18.92 14.08
CA HIS A 95 8.53 -19.94 15.10
C HIS A 95 7.67 -21.17 14.73
N MET A 96 7.27 -21.29 13.46
CA MET A 96 6.57 -22.50 12.98
C MET A 96 7.43 -23.75 13.19
N LYS A 97 6.77 -24.87 13.47
CA LYS A 97 7.41 -26.18 13.63
C LYS A 97 7.75 -26.84 12.29
N HIS A 98 6.91 -26.57 11.30
CA HIS A 98 7.09 -27.07 9.95
C HIS A 98 7.96 -26.10 9.16
N TRP A 99 8.82 -26.65 8.32
CA TRP A 99 9.61 -25.81 7.42
C TRP A 99 8.69 -25.16 6.38
N VAL A 100 8.89 -23.88 6.16
CA VAL A 100 8.22 -23.08 5.12
C VAL A 100 9.22 -22.05 4.59
N PHE A 101 9.07 -21.67 3.34
CA PHE A 101 9.82 -20.55 2.77
C PHE A 101 9.21 -19.24 3.27
N ARG A 102 10.02 -18.34 3.81
CA ARG A 102 9.58 -17.17 4.58
C ARG A 102 10.08 -15.89 3.98
N VAL A 103 9.19 -15.08 3.46
CA VAL A 103 9.50 -13.73 3.00
C VAL A 103 8.51 -12.74 3.60
N PHE A 104 8.95 -11.50 3.80
CA PHE A 104 8.02 -10.42 4.12
C PHE A 104 8.12 -9.30 3.10
N GLN A 105 7.02 -8.58 2.93
CA GLN A 105 6.89 -7.53 1.93
C GLN A 105 6.83 -6.17 2.59
N LEU A 106 7.54 -5.21 2.01
CA LEU A 106 7.43 -3.80 2.37
C LEU A 106 6.27 -3.16 1.57
N HIS A 107 5.56 -2.22 2.20
CA HIS A 107 4.47 -1.48 1.57
C HIS A 107 4.68 0.02 1.53
N ASN A 108 5.68 0.51 2.27
CA ASN A 108 6.09 1.91 2.29
C ASN A 108 7.56 2.02 2.71
N ASP A 109 7.99 3.20 3.12
CA ASP A 109 9.35 3.46 3.60
C ASP A 109 9.73 2.50 4.72
N HIS A 110 10.85 1.80 4.57
CA HIS A 110 11.38 0.90 5.60
C HIS A 110 12.12 1.65 6.72
N VAL A 111 12.31 2.95 6.56
CA VAL A 111 12.94 3.86 7.52
C VAL A 111 12.08 5.11 7.73
N ASN A 112 12.30 5.83 8.82
CA ASN A 112 11.54 7.05 9.13
C ASN A 112 12.00 8.28 8.32
N ASN A 113 13.23 8.25 7.79
CA ASN A 113 13.75 9.28 6.88
C ASN A 113 14.51 8.59 5.73
N PRO A 114 13.88 8.39 4.56
CA PRO A 114 14.49 7.74 3.41
C PRO A 114 15.68 8.48 2.81
N ASP A 115 15.76 9.81 2.98
CA ASP A 115 16.91 10.62 2.51
C ASP A 115 18.19 10.33 3.30
N ASN A 116 18.07 9.75 4.51
CA ASN A 116 19.18 9.30 5.34
C ASN A 116 19.05 7.81 5.67
N MET A 117 18.81 7.00 4.67
CA MET A 117 18.45 5.59 4.76
C MET A 117 19.43 4.76 5.61
N LEU A 118 20.74 5.01 5.50
CA LEU A 118 21.76 4.24 6.24
C LEU A 118 21.71 4.44 7.76
N HIS A 119 21.33 5.64 8.24
CA HIS A 119 21.41 6.01 9.67
C HIS A 119 20.06 6.31 10.31
N SER A 120 19.00 6.44 9.51
CA SER A 120 17.66 6.64 10.02
C SER A 120 17.18 5.45 10.86
N THR A 121 16.34 5.72 11.85
CA THR A 121 15.61 4.67 12.57
C THR A 121 14.70 3.91 11.62
N LEU A 122 14.54 2.61 11.89
CA LEU A 122 13.63 1.77 11.10
C LEU A 122 12.18 2.18 11.34
N ASN A 123 11.37 2.04 10.31
CA ASN A 123 9.94 2.23 10.42
C ASN A 123 9.36 1.13 11.32
N TYR A 124 8.48 1.52 12.23
CA TYR A 124 7.86 0.62 13.20
C TYR A 124 7.26 -0.66 12.57
N ASN A 125 6.65 -0.52 11.41
CA ASN A 125 6.03 -1.66 10.73
C ASN A 125 7.03 -2.74 10.30
N TYR A 126 8.31 -2.40 10.12
CA TYR A 126 9.34 -3.30 9.60
C TYR A 126 10.52 -3.51 10.55
N ASP A 127 10.60 -2.70 11.62
CA ASP A 127 11.73 -2.72 12.56
C ASP A 127 12.03 -4.12 13.07
N TRP A 128 11.00 -4.85 13.47
CA TRP A 128 11.16 -6.22 13.97
C TRP A 128 11.65 -7.17 12.86
N GLY A 129 11.04 -7.18 11.70
CA GLY A 129 11.43 -8.03 10.56
C GLY A 129 12.85 -7.77 10.10
N LEU A 130 13.22 -6.49 9.96
CA LEU A 130 14.56 -6.09 9.51
C LEU A 130 15.66 -6.36 10.53
N LYS A 131 15.34 -6.36 11.84
CA LYS A 131 16.29 -6.78 12.90
C LYS A 131 16.51 -8.29 12.95
N HIS A 132 15.54 -9.08 12.48
CA HIS A 132 15.62 -10.54 12.39
C HIS A 132 15.82 -11.00 10.94
N LEU A 133 16.35 -10.14 10.06
CA LEU A 133 16.43 -10.39 8.63
C LEU A 133 17.11 -11.72 8.29
N GLN A 134 18.13 -12.12 9.03
CA GLN A 134 18.86 -13.37 8.86
C GLN A 134 18.02 -14.65 9.06
N ASP A 135 16.86 -14.53 9.71
CA ASP A 135 15.94 -15.64 9.97
C ASP A 135 14.88 -15.81 8.85
N TRP A 136 14.90 -14.89 7.87
CA TRP A 136 14.04 -14.90 6.69
C TRP A 136 14.77 -15.43 5.46
N ASP A 137 14.04 -16.04 4.54
CA ASP A 137 14.57 -16.46 3.26
C ASP A 137 14.69 -15.30 2.28
N GLY A 138 13.91 -14.24 2.49
CA GLY A 138 13.99 -13.02 1.70
C GLY A 138 13.12 -11.88 2.21
N VAL A 139 13.30 -10.72 1.58
CA VAL A 139 12.46 -9.55 1.74
C VAL A 139 12.05 -9.02 0.37
N ILE A 140 10.81 -8.57 0.23
CA ILE A 140 10.29 -8.01 -1.02
C ILE A 140 10.28 -6.49 -0.90
N ALA A 141 11.06 -5.82 -1.75
CA ALA A 141 11.03 -4.40 -2.03
C ALA A 141 10.07 -4.12 -3.19
N LEU A 142 9.40 -2.97 -3.18
CA LEU A 142 8.44 -2.61 -4.22
C LEU A 142 9.09 -1.95 -5.44
N THR A 143 10.25 -1.30 -5.24
CA THR A 143 10.91 -0.49 -6.26
C THR A 143 12.40 -0.82 -6.38
N PRO A 144 13.03 -0.53 -7.53
CA PRO A 144 14.47 -0.68 -7.71
C PRO A 144 15.27 0.10 -6.66
N GLN A 145 14.90 1.35 -6.41
CA GLN A 145 15.59 2.19 -5.44
C GLN A 145 15.48 1.64 -4.00
N GLN A 146 14.31 1.13 -3.63
CA GLN A 146 14.14 0.50 -2.31
C GLN A 146 14.97 -0.79 -2.18
N GLN A 147 15.08 -1.57 -3.27
CA GLN A 147 15.93 -2.75 -3.31
C GLN A 147 17.41 -2.40 -3.12
N GLU A 148 17.90 -1.37 -3.81
CA GLU A 148 19.28 -0.88 -3.67
C GLU A 148 19.55 -0.38 -2.24
N ASP A 149 18.67 0.46 -1.72
CA ASP A 149 18.79 1.00 -0.37
C ASP A 149 18.79 -0.10 0.71
N LEU A 150 17.99 -1.15 0.53
CA LEU A 150 18.02 -2.33 1.41
C LEU A 150 19.32 -3.12 1.26
N GLN A 151 19.81 -3.29 0.03
CA GLN A 151 21.07 -3.99 -0.25
C GLN A 151 22.24 -3.26 0.41
N ASP A 152 22.29 -1.94 0.31
CA ASP A 152 23.34 -1.10 0.90
C ASP A 152 23.36 -1.22 2.44
N ARG A 153 22.19 -1.22 3.06
CA ARG A 153 22.08 -1.25 4.52
C ARG A 153 22.19 -2.66 5.11
N PHE A 154 21.59 -3.65 4.46
CA PHE A 154 21.38 -4.99 5.00
C PHE A 154 22.03 -6.12 4.21
N GLY A 155 22.62 -5.86 3.04
CA GLY A 155 23.22 -6.88 2.17
C GLY A 155 24.26 -7.76 2.82
N LYS A 156 24.93 -7.27 3.90
CA LYS A 156 25.87 -8.04 4.71
C LYS A 156 25.28 -9.30 5.37
N PHE A 157 23.97 -9.38 5.51
CA PHE A 157 23.29 -10.54 6.09
C PHE A 157 23.08 -11.67 5.08
N GLY A 158 23.35 -11.45 3.78
CA GLY A 158 23.25 -12.46 2.72
C GLY A 158 21.82 -12.88 2.38
N VAL A 159 20.81 -12.17 2.87
CA VAL A 159 19.40 -12.46 2.59
C VAL A 159 19.01 -11.89 1.24
N LYS A 160 18.29 -12.66 0.44
CA LYS A 160 17.84 -12.22 -0.89
C LYS A 160 16.80 -11.12 -0.81
N ILE A 161 17.04 -10.04 -1.56
CA ILE A 161 16.10 -8.91 -1.68
C ILE A 161 15.44 -8.99 -3.05
N TYR A 162 14.18 -9.40 -3.07
CA TYR A 162 13.37 -9.47 -4.27
C TYR A 162 12.81 -8.09 -4.60
N ARG A 163 12.74 -7.77 -5.90
CA ARG A 163 12.04 -6.57 -6.36
C ARG A 163 10.74 -7.01 -7.03
N ILE A 164 9.64 -6.89 -6.33
CA ILE A 164 8.31 -7.26 -6.85
C ILE A 164 7.35 -6.09 -6.58
N PRO A 165 6.89 -5.36 -7.60
CA PRO A 165 5.93 -4.28 -7.42
C PRO A 165 4.60 -4.82 -6.87
N GLY A 166 3.96 -4.05 -5.98
CA GLY A 166 2.66 -4.43 -5.41
C GLY A 166 1.52 -4.42 -6.44
N PRO A 167 1.40 -3.39 -7.29
CA PRO A 167 0.32 -3.32 -8.27
C PRO A 167 0.57 -4.22 -9.47
N ILE A 168 -0.53 -4.80 -9.98
CA ILE A 168 -0.60 -5.53 -11.25
C ILE A 168 -1.70 -4.87 -12.08
N VAL A 169 -1.39 -4.48 -13.31
CA VAL A 169 -2.41 -4.01 -14.25
C VAL A 169 -3.08 -5.22 -14.90
N PRO A 170 -4.39 -5.42 -14.68
CA PRO A 170 -5.09 -6.56 -15.23
C PRO A 170 -5.08 -6.56 -16.77
N ALA A 171 -5.03 -7.75 -17.38
CA ALA A 171 -5.09 -7.91 -18.82
C ALA A 171 -6.32 -7.22 -19.46
N ALA A 172 -7.44 -7.17 -18.75
CA ALA A 172 -8.65 -6.48 -19.18
C ALA A 172 -8.45 -4.95 -19.33
N VAL A 173 -7.52 -4.35 -18.57
CA VAL A 173 -7.16 -2.93 -18.69
C VAL A 173 -6.15 -2.73 -19.81
N ILE A 174 -5.07 -3.51 -19.83
CA ILE A 174 -4.01 -3.44 -20.84
C ILE A 174 -4.58 -3.63 -22.26
N ASN A 175 -5.48 -4.59 -22.43
CA ASN A 175 -6.06 -4.92 -23.76
C ASN A 175 -7.28 -4.05 -24.11
N LYS A 176 -7.71 -3.16 -23.22
CA LYS A 176 -8.82 -2.25 -23.49
C LYS A 176 -8.39 -1.22 -24.53
N ARG A 177 -9.34 -0.84 -25.42
CA ARG A 177 -9.10 0.26 -26.34
C ARG A 177 -8.81 1.55 -25.57
N HIS A 178 -7.70 2.19 -25.86
CA HIS A 178 -7.31 3.47 -25.27
C HIS A 178 -8.39 4.55 -25.48
N VAL A 179 -8.64 5.31 -24.43
CA VAL A 179 -9.51 6.49 -24.51
C VAL A 179 -8.71 7.62 -25.19
N PRO A 180 -9.14 8.10 -26.38
CA PRO A 180 -8.44 9.19 -27.03
C PRO A 180 -8.40 10.43 -26.14
N PHE A 181 -7.23 11.04 -25.97
CA PHE A 181 -7.04 12.19 -25.06
C PHE A 181 -8.07 13.32 -25.31
N LYS A 182 -8.39 13.62 -26.58
CA LYS A 182 -9.37 14.64 -26.98
C LYS A 182 -10.80 14.39 -26.49
N LYS A 183 -11.12 13.17 -26.04
CA LYS A 183 -12.44 12.83 -25.48
C LYS A 183 -12.52 13.06 -23.98
N ARG A 184 -11.39 13.26 -23.31
CA ARG A 184 -11.34 13.53 -21.89
C ARG A 184 -11.92 14.90 -21.57
N THR A 185 -12.48 15.05 -20.37
CA THR A 185 -12.99 16.34 -19.90
C THR A 185 -11.84 17.34 -19.77
N LYS A 186 -11.94 18.42 -20.56
CA LYS A 186 -10.87 19.43 -20.63
C LYS A 186 -10.60 20.05 -19.26
N LYS A 187 -9.31 20.13 -18.93
CA LYS A 187 -8.80 20.76 -17.70
C LYS A 187 -9.35 20.14 -16.41
N GLN A 188 -9.85 18.91 -16.50
CA GLN A 188 -10.23 18.11 -15.35
C GLN A 188 -8.99 17.50 -14.74
N VAL A 189 -8.71 17.85 -13.49
CA VAL A 189 -7.63 17.34 -12.67
C VAL A 189 -8.21 16.47 -11.56
N VAL A 190 -7.61 15.33 -11.30
CA VAL A 190 -8.06 14.42 -10.24
C VAL A 190 -6.93 14.08 -9.27
N MET A 191 -7.31 13.84 -8.03
CA MET A 191 -6.48 13.18 -7.04
C MET A 191 -7.25 12.00 -6.46
N VAL A 192 -6.70 10.80 -6.59
CA VAL A 192 -7.29 9.55 -6.08
C VAL A 192 -6.43 9.04 -4.94
N ALA A 193 -6.87 9.27 -3.71
CA ALA A 193 -6.16 8.87 -2.50
C ALA A 193 -7.05 9.01 -1.26
N ARG A 194 -6.74 8.30 -0.17
CA ARG A 194 -7.31 8.63 1.14
C ARG A 194 -7.00 10.09 1.49
N LEU A 195 -7.95 10.77 2.10
CA LEU A 195 -7.70 12.13 2.60
C LEU A 195 -6.93 12.03 3.93
N SER A 196 -5.64 12.33 3.87
CA SER A 196 -4.75 12.18 5.02
C SER A 196 -3.50 13.07 4.88
N PRO A 197 -2.87 13.49 6.00
CA PRO A 197 -1.76 14.43 5.97
C PRO A 197 -0.54 13.99 5.14
N GLU A 198 -0.29 12.68 5.02
CA GLU A 198 0.80 12.15 4.20
C GLU A 198 0.58 12.31 2.70
N LYS A 199 -0.68 12.44 2.27
CA LYS A 199 -1.04 12.65 0.86
C LYS A 199 -0.98 14.11 0.41
N GLN A 200 -0.83 15.04 1.33
CA GLN A 200 -0.63 16.48 1.08
C GLN A 200 -1.69 17.14 0.17
N GLN A 201 -2.96 16.75 0.32
CA GLN A 201 -4.07 17.45 -0.35
C GLN A 201 -4.08 18.95 -0.05
N ASP A 202 -3.68 19.34 1.16
CA ASP A 202 -3.58 20.73 1.58
C ASP A 202 -2.55 21.53 0.77
N HIS A 203 -1.45 20.89 0.35
CA HIS A 203 -0.46 21.55 -0.55
C HIS A 203 -1.08 21.81 -1.93
N LEU A 204 -1.81 20.80 -2.48
CA LEU A 204 -2.49 20.97 -3.76
C LEU A 204 -3.56 22.05 -3.69
N LEU A 205 -4.35 22.11 -2.62
CA LEU A 205 -5.35 23.18 -2.42
C LEU A 205 -4.72 24.56 -2.31
N LYS A 206 -3.56 24.71 -1.63
CA LYS A 206 -2.82 25.97 -1.54
C LYS A 206 -2.18 26.39 -2.87
N ALA A 207 -1.81 25.44 -3.74
CA ALA A 207 -1.32 25.70 -5.09
C ALA A 207 -2.45 26.15 -6.04
N TRP A 208 -3.69 25.73 -5.78
CA TRP A 208 -4.82 25.85 -6.70
C TRP A 208 -5.23 27.27 -7.07
N PRO A 209 -5.18 28.30 -6.18
CA PRO A 209 -5.43 29.70 -6.58
C PRO A 209 -4.53 30.20 -7.70
N GLN A 210 -3.24 29.83 -7.70
CA GLN A 210 -2.31 30.18 -8.80
C GLN A 210 -2.71 29.47 -10.09
N VAL A 211 -3.17 28.21 -10.00
CA VAL A 211 -3.66 27.46 -11.16
C VAL A 211 -4.88 28.17 -11.75
N LEU A 212 -5.86 28.56 -10.95
CA LEU A 212 -7.06 29.27 -11.40
C LEU A 212 -6.78 30.64 -12.00
N ALA A 213 -5.79 31.36 -11.45
CA ALA A 213 -5.36 32.65 -12.03
C ALA A 213 -4.82 32.49 -13.46
N ALA A 214 -4.20 31.35 -13.76
CA ALA A 214 -3.59 31.05 -15.07
C ALA A 214 -4.50 30.25 -16.00
N VAL A 215 -5.39 29.43 -15.45
CA VAL A 215 -6.33 28.52 -16.13
C VAL A 215 -7.68 28.58 -15.41
N PRO A 216 -8.51 29.62 -15.64
CA PRO A 216 -9.71 29.90 -14.83
C PRO A 216 -10.80 28.83 -14.86
N ASP A 217 -10.83 28.01 -15.89
CA ASP A 217 -11.79 26.94 -16.10
C ASP A 217 -11.28 25.55 -15.64
N ALA A 218 -10.13 25.48 -14.94
CA ALA A 218 -9.64 24.24 -14.35
C ALA A 218 -10.58 23.73 -13.25
N LYS A 219 -10.73 22.40 -13.15
CA LYS A 219 -11.49 21.70 -12.10
C LYS A 219 -10.61 20.70 -11.41
N LEU A 220 -10.80 20.55 -10.10
CA LEU A 220 -10.06 19.61 -9.26
C LEU A 220 -11.04 18.76 -8.46
N ASP A 221 -10.98 17.47 -8.68
CA ASP A 221 -11.79 16.48 -7.99
C ASP A 221 -10.94 15.57 -7.11
N PHE A 222 -11.36 15.44 -5.85
CA PHE A 222 -10.76 14.50 -4.90
C PHE A 222 -11.67 13.27 -4.76
N TRP A 223 -11.06 12.10 -4.94
CA TRP A 223 -11.70 10.80 -4.77
C TRP A 223 -11.01 10.02 -3.66
N GLY A 224 -11.78 9.59 -2.67
CA GLY A 224 -11.31 8.87 -1.49
C GLY A 224 -12.03 9.32 -0.23
N TYR A 225 -11.93 8.52 0.81
CA TYR A 225 -12.51 8.83 2.11
C TYR A 225 -11.48 9.47 3.05
N ALA A 226 -11.98 10.23 4.02
CA ALA A 226 -11.15 10.83 5.06
C ALA A 226 -10.95 9.86 6.23
N ASN A 227 -9.72 9.87 6.75
CA ASN A 227 -9.45 9.36 8.09
C ASN A 227 -9.36 10.55 9.06
N ASP A 228 -9.83 10.37 10.29
CA ASP A 228 -9.57 11.30 11.42
C ASP A 228 -9.96 12.76 11.16
N ASP A 229 -11.11 13.02 10.56
CA ASP A 229 -11.64 14.39 10.35
C ASP A 229 -10.74 15.32 9.50
N PHE A 230 -9.76 14.79 8.76
CA PHE A 230 -8.87 15.61 7.93
C PHE A 230 -9.63 16.35 6.81
N ASP A 231 -10.76 15.82 6.36
CA ASP A 231 -11.69 16.48 5.45
C ASP A 231 -12.15 17.86 5.96
N LYS A 232 -12.34 18.03 7.26
CA LYS A 232 -12.70 19.33 7.88
C LYS A 232 -11.59 20.36 7.66
N THR A 233 -10.32 19.93 7.79
CA THR A 233 -9.16 20.79 7.52
C THR A 233 -9.12 21.19 6.06
N LEU A 234 -9.31 20.26 5.13
CA LEU A 234 -9.31 20.52 3.69
C LEU A 234 -10.47 21.48 3.29
N ASN A 235 -11.67 21.23 3.80
CA ASN A 235 -12.82 22.11 3.57
C ASN A 235 -12.62 23.54 4.10
N LYS A 236 -11.86 23.70 5.19
CA LYS A 236 -11.48 25.02 5.71
C LYS A 236 -10.56 25.73 4.72
N ILE A 237 -9.54 25.05 4.20
CA ILE A 237 -8.61 25.61 3.20
C ILE A 237 -9.37 26.03 1.94
N VAL A 238 -10.28 25.20 1.43
CA VAL A 238 -11.10 25.51 0.24
C VAL A 238 -11.87 26.82 0.41
N LYS A 239 -12.38 27.09 1.63
CA LYS A 239 -13.10 28.35 1.95
C LYS A 239 -12.15 29.53 2.07
N GLU A 240 -11.02 29.34 2.76
CA GLU A 240 -10.00 30.39 2.97
C GLU A 240 -9.38 30.86 1.65
N GLU A 241 -9.10 29.91 0.75
CA GLU A 241 -8.55 30.18 -0.59
C GLU A 241 -9.62 30.58 -1.63
N ALA A 242 -10.91 30.62 -1.25
CA ALA A 242 -12.04 30.98 -2.10
C ALA A 242 -12.15 30.16 -3.41
N ILE A 243 -11.81 28.88 -3.36
CA ILE A 243 -11.78 27.96 -4.53
C ILE A 243 -12.97 26.99 -4.61
N ASN A 244 -14.04 27.24 -3.85
CA ASN A 244 -15.22 26.34 -3.75
C ASN A 244 -15.88 25.99 -5.10
N SER A 245 -15.80 26.90 -6.09
CA SER A 245 -16.46 26.69 -7.39
C SER A 245 -15.70 25.73 -8.32
N SER A 246 -14.47 25.38 -7.97
CA SER A 246 -13.55 24.59 -8.81
C SER A 246 -13.05 23.32 -8.16
N VAL A 247 -13.36 23.08 -6.89
CA VAL A 247 -12.90 21.93 -6.11
C VAL A 247 -14.09 21.11 -5.63
N THR A 248 -14.06 19.80 -5.83
CA THR A 248 -15.09 18.87 -5.38
C THR A 248 -14.48 17.68 -4.64
N PHE A 249 -15.10 17.29 -3.51
CA PHE A 249 -14.78 16.05 -2.79
C PHE A 249 -15.91 15.05 -3.04
N HIS A 250 -15.63 13.95 -3.73
CA HIS A 250 -16.61 12.96 -4.14
C HIS A 250 -16.77 11.79 -3.16
N GLY A 251 -15.80 11.60 -2.26
CA GLY A 251 -15.76 10.40 -1.42
C GLY A 251 -15.23 9.17 -2.18
N TYR A 252 -15.55 7.98 -1.69
CA TYR A 252 -15.13 6.72 -2.28
C TYR A 252 -15.94 6.38 -3.55
N THR A 253 -15.31 5.70 -4.49
CA THR A 253 -15.97 5.12 -5.68
C THR A 253 -15.52 3.70 -5.93
N ASP A 254 -16.42 2.84 -6.38
CA ASP A 254 -16.12 1.49 -6.87
C ASP A 254 -15.70 1.49 -8.35
N ASP A 255 -15.96 2.58 -9.07
CA ASP A 255 -15.59 2.76 -10.49
C ASP A 255 -14.53 3.86 -10.65
N VAL A 256 -13.33 3.58 -10.14
CA VAL A 256 -12.19 4.49 -10.28
C VAL A 256 -11.68 4.56 -11.73
N ASN A 257 -11.90 3.52 -12.53
CA ASN A 257 -11.48 3.47 -13.92
C ASN A 257 -12.11 4.61 -14.74
N SER A 258 -13.41 4.86 -14.55
CA SER A 258 -14.09 5.98 -15.21
C SER A 258 -13.52 7.33 -14.80
N VAL A 259 -13.08 7.48 -13.55
CA VAL A 259 -12.41 8.71 -13.08
C VAL A 259 -11.11 8.94 -13.85
N TYR A 260 -10.27 7.91 -13.99
CA TYR A 260 -9.02 8.02 -14.74
C TYR A 260 -9.23 8.23 -16.24
N GLU A 261 -10.27 7.65 -16.82
CA GLU A 261 -10.59 7.79 -18.24
C GLU A 261 -11.16 9.17 -18.61
N ASP A 262 -11.86 9.84 -17.69
CA ASP A 262 -12.46 11.16 -17.93
C ASP A 262 -11.48 12.31 -17.70
N ALA A 263 -10.56 12.20 -16.74
CA ALA A 263 -9.63 13.27 -16.38
C ALA A 263 -8.51 13.47 -17.40
N GLN A 264 -7.92 14.68 -17.43
CA GLN A 264 -6.74 15.00 -18.25
C GLN A 264 -5.42 14.92 -17.48
N LEU A 265 -5.46 14.97 -16.15
CA LEU A 265 -4.27 15.01 -15.31
C LEU A 265 -4.56 14.43 -13.92
N LEU A 266 -3.68 13.55 -13.44
CA LEU A 266 -3.69 13.12 -12.04
C LEU A 266 -2.57 13.84 -11.27
N ILE A 267 -2.87 14.21 -10.02
CA ILE A 267 -1.87 14.80 -9.11
C ILE A 267 -1.80 13.96 -7.83
N LEU A 268 -0.59 13.60 -7.43
CA LEU A 268 -0.33 12.94 -6.16
C LEU A 268 0.91 13.54 -5.47
N PRO A 269 0.76 14.64 -4.71
CA PRO A 269 1.87 15.35 -4.09
C PRO A 269 2.26 14.74 -2.73
N SER A 270 2.17 13.43 -2.57
CA SER A 270 2.46 12.73 -1.31
C SER A 270 3.87 13.00 -0.82
N ARG A 271 4.05 12.99 0.51
CA ARG A 271 5.38 13.10 1.16
C ARG A 271 6.01 11.75 1.51
N ALA A 272 5.24 10.67 1.48
CA ALA A 272 5.68 9.32 1.77
C ALA A 272 4.79 8.31 1.04
N GLU A 273 5.41 7.35 0.38
CA GLU A 273 4.79 6.25 -0.37
C GLU A 273 5.69 4.99 -0.31
N GLY A 274 5.16 3.88 -0.78
CA GLY A 274 5.97 2.72 -1.15
C GLY A 274 6.02 2.59 -2.67
N LEU A 275 4.93 2.13 -3.26
CA LEU A 275 4.63 2.21 -4.69
C LEU A 275 3.14 2.54 -4.81
N PRO A 276 2.78 3.79 -5.11
CA PRO A 276 1.39 4.24 -5.07
C PRO A 276 0.55 3.61 -6.16
N LEU A 277 -0.44 2.79 -5.78
CA LEU A 277 -1.33 2.07 -6.69
C LEU A 277 -2.03 3.03 -7.67
N SER A 278 -2.52 4.15 -7.16
CA SER A 278 -3.25 5.13 -7.97
C SER A 278 -2.42 5.73 -9.11
N LEU A 279 -1.09 5.79 -8.99
CA LEU A 279 -0.22 6.22 -10.09
C LEU A 279 -0.14 5.16 -11.18
N VAL A 280 0.05 3.88 -10.81
CA VAL A 280 0.09 2.76 -11.76
C VAL A 280 -1.27 2.59 -12.46
N GLU A 281 -2.36 2.70 -11.71
CA GLU A 281 -3.71 2.66 -12.25
C GLU A 281 -3.95 3.81 -13.24
N ALA A 282 -3.64 5.04 -12.86
CA ALA A 282 -3.77 6.22 -13.72
C ALA A 282 -2.94 6.07 -15.00
N GLN A 283 -1.67 5.64 -14.87
CA GLN A 283 -0.79 5.40 -16.00
C GLN A 283 -1.37 4.36 -16.96
N SER A 284 -1.96 3.26 -16.44
CA SER A 284 -2.60 2.22 -17.24
C SER A 284 -3.84 2.69 -18.00
N HIS A 285 -4.44 3.81 -17.58
CA HIS A 285 -5.51 4.49 -18.27
C HIS A 285 -5.03 5.68 -19.13
N GLY A 286 -3.72 5.79 -19.33
CA GLY A 286 -3.12 6.86 -20.12
C GLY A 286 -3.33 8.25 -19.52
N LEU A 287 -3.40 8.36 -18.20
CA LEU A 287 -3.55 9.63 -17.52
C LEU A 287 -2.19 10.19 -17.15
N PRO A 288 -1.75 11.34 -17.71
CA PRO A 288 -0.52 11.99 -17.29
C PRO A 288 -0.52 12.32 -15.80
N ILE A 289 0.65 12.25 -15.17
CA ILE A 289 0.78 12.35 -13.73
C ILE A 289 1.68 13.51 -13.33
N ILE A 290 1.31 14.25 -12.27
CA ILE A 290 2.25 15.09 -11.50
C ILE A 290 2.36 14.49 -10.10
N ALA A 291 3.58 14.16 -9.67
CA ALA A 291 3.83 13.64 -8.35
C ALA A 291 5.07 14.28 -7.73
N ASN A 292 5.19 14.22 -6.40
CA ASN A 292 6.43 14.63 -5.75
C ASN A 292 7.53 13.59 -6.01
N ASP A 293 8.74 14.07 -6.29
CA ASP A 293 9.94 13.25 -6.33
C ASP A 293 10.37 12.91 -4.90
N ILE A 294 9.95 11.75 -4.46
CA ILE A 294 10.22 11.21 -3.12
C ILE A 294 10.66 9.75 -3.20
N LYS A 295 11.38 9.30 -2.23
CA LYS A 295 11.60 7.88 -1.96
C LYS A 295 10.43 7.34 -1.12
N TYR A 296 9.70 6.33 -1.59
CA TYR A 296 9.88 5.57 -2.82
C TYR A 296 8.63 5.73 -3.69
N GLY A 297 8.71 5.25 -4.94
CA GLY A 297 7.55 4.96 -5.77
C GLY A 297 7.21 5.97 -6.86
N PRO A 298 6.98 7.27 -6.61
CA PRO A 298 6.58 8.18 -7.68
C PRO A 298 7.55 8.23 -8.86
N SER A 299 8.86 8.35 -8.62
CA SER A 299 9.90 8.32 -9.66
C SER A 299 10.14 6.93 -10.27
N ASP A 300 9.60 5.88 -9.64
CA ASP A 300 9.61 4.53 -10.21
C ASP A 300 8.42 4.32 -11.17
N VAL A 301 7.34 5.08 -11.01
CA VAL A 301 6.14 5.05 -11.87
C VAL A 301 6.23 6.11 -12.97
N VAL A 302 6.55 7.34 -12.62
CA VAL A 302 6.55 8.48 -13.55
C VAL A 302 7.93 8.65 -14.15
N ILE A 303 8.00 8.61 -15.47
CA ILE A 303 9.20 9.00 -16.23
C ILE A 303 9.10 10.51 -16.50
N ASP A 304 9.86 11.29 -15.71
CA ASP A 304 9.79 12.74 -15.79
C ASP A 304 9.91 13.28 -17.22
N GLN A 305 9.09 14.24 -17.58
CA GLN A 305 8.95 14.86 -18.90
C GLN A 305 8.45 13.93 -20.03
N GLN A 306 8.23 12.62 -19.77
CA GLN A 306 7.75 11.68 -20.79
C GLN A 306 6.27 11.35 -20.62
N ASP A 307 5.85 10.87 -19.44
CA ASP A 307 4.48 10.49 -19.12
C ASP A 307 3.89 11.28 -17.94
N GLY A 308 4.68 12.21 -17.39
CA GLY A 308 4.29 13.08 -16.31
C GLY A 308 5.40 14.05 -15.92
N LEU A 309 5.22 14.67 -14.75
CA LEU A 309 6.23 15.58 -14.16
C LEU A 309 6.48 15.18 -12.70
N LEU A 310 7.75 15.25 -12.31
CA LEU A 310 8.15 15.13 -10.91
C LEU A 310 8.42 16.51 -10.32
N THR A 311 7.86 16.80 -9.15
CA THR A 311 8.01 18.06 -8.43
C THR A 311 8.72 17.83 -7.10
N LYS A 312 9.39 18.86 -6.61
CA LYS A 312 10.08 18.77 -5.32
C LYS A 312 9.04 18.73 -4.18
N ASN A 313 9.20 17.76 -3.26
CA ASN A 313 8.34 17.65 -2.08
C ASN A 313 8.31 18.96 -1.27
N GLY A 314 7.11 19.46 -0.99
CA GLY A 314 6.87 20.70 -0.24
C GLY A 314 6.99 21.99 -1.06
N ASP A 315 7.33 21.93 -2.34
CA ASP A 315 7.37 23.08 -3.24
C ASP A 315 5.99 23.35 -3.86
N ILE A 316 5.16 24.11 -3.14
CA ILE A 316 3.79 24.43 -3.55
C ILE A 316 3.78 25.29 -4.84
N ASP A 317 4.71 26.22 -4.98
CA ASP A 317 4.80 27.07 -6.18
C ASP A 317 5.25 26.24 -7.39
N GLY A 318 6.24 25.38 -7.23
CA GLY A 318 6.66 24.43 -8.27
C GLY A 318 5.54 23.49 -8.70
N LEU A 319 4.75 22.99 -7.77
CA LEU A 319 3.56 22.18 -8.05
C LEU A 319 2.53 22.98 -8.89
N ALA A 320 2.23 24.22 -8.49
CA ALA A 320 1.32 25.09 -9.23
C ALA A 320 1.82 25.32 -10.67
N GLN A 321 3.10 25.62 -10.84
CA GLN A 321 3.69 25.86 -12.17
C GLN A 321 3.68 24.61 -13.06
N ALA A 322 3.93 23.43 -12.49
CA ALA A 322 3.83 22.17 -13.22
C ALA A 322 2.40 21.92 -13.73
N ILE A 323 1.38 22.15 -12.90
CA ILE A 323 -0.03 22.03 -13.28
C ILE A 323 -0.39 23.03 -14.39
N ILE A 324 -0.03 24.30 -14.22
CA ILE A 324 -0.30 25.37 -15.20
C ILE A 324 0.35 25.03 -16.54
N ARG A 325 1.60 24.61 -16.53
CA ARG A 325 2.33 24.22 -17.75
C ARG A 325 1.55 23.16 -18.53
N LEU A 326 1.20 22.05 -17.87
CA LEU A 326 0.53 20.94 -18.54
C LEU A 326 -0.90 21.28 -18.99
N LEU A 327 -1.69 21.96 -18.16
CA LEU A 327 -3.07 22.34 -18.55
C LEU A 327 -3.13 23.33 -19.72
N ARG A 328 -2.08 24.11 -19.96
CA ARG A 328 -1.97 25.01 -21.12
C ARG A 328 -1.47 24.33 -22.37
N ASP A 329 -0.74 23.23 -22.24
CA ASP A 329 -0.16 22.50 -23.38
C ASP A 329 -0.89 21.18 -23.60
N GLN A 330 -1.98 21.26 -24.37
CA GLN A 330 -2.82 20.10 -24.69
C GLN A 330 -2.13 19.08 -25.62
N GLU A 331 -1.12 19.51 -26.39
CA GLU A 331 -0.32 18.61 -27.24
C GLU A 331 0.64 17.81 -26.37
N GLN A 332 1.32 18.45 -25.42
CA GLN A 332 2.17 17.76 -24.46
C GLN A 332 1.38 16.75 -23.61
N LEU A 333 0.22 17.15 -23.08
CA LEU A 333 -0.65 16.23 -22.35
C LEU A 333 -1.09 15.02 -23.18
N ALA A 334 -1.45 15.24 -24.46
CA ALA A 334 -1.83 14.15 -25.34
C ALA A 334 -0.67 13.19 -25.61
N GLN A 335 0.55 13.71 -25.81
CA GLN A 335 1.73 12.88 -25.98
C GLN A 335 2.08 12.11 -24.70
N MET A 336 2.00 12.76 -23.53
CA MET A 336 2.21 12.11 -22.24
C MET A 336 1.17 11.02 -21.99
N SER A 337 -0.08 11.21 -22.43
CA SER A 337 -1.13 10.19 -22.34
C SER A 337 -0.77 8.91 -23.12
N GLU A 338 -0.28 9.03 -24.34
CA GLU A 338 0.15 7.87 -25.14
C GLU A 338 1.38 7.18 -24.49
N ASN A 339 2.33 7.95 -23.99
CA ASN A 339 3.50 7.43 -23.30
C ASN A 339 3.11 6.68 -22.00
N ALA A 340 2.14 7.20 -21.22
CA ALA A 340 1.63 6.58 -20.02
C ALA A 340 1.03 5.19 -20.31
N TYR A 341 0.20 5.07 -21.37
CA TYR A 341 -0.29 3.76 -21.79
C TYR A 341 0.84 2.80 -22.12
N ALA A 342 1.84 3.25 -22.89
CA ALA A 342 2.96 2.40 -23.29
C ALA A 342 3.81 1.94 -22.10
N ASP A 343 4.07 2.85 -21.16
CA ASP A 343 4.92 2.56 -19.99
C ASP A 343 4.23 1.66 -18.96
N SER A 344 2.90 1.74 -18.85
CA SER A 344 2.13 0.90 -17.92
C SER A 344 2.29 -0.61 -18.17
N GLU A 345 2.71 -1.02 -19.37
CA GLU A 345 2.97 -2.42 -19.75
C GLU A 345 3.96 -3.12 -18.81
N ARG A 346 4.90 -2.38 -18.21
CA ARG A 346 5.85 -2.95 -17.24
C ARG A 346 5.18 -3.49 -15.97
N TYR A 347 3.97 -3.02 -15.65
CA TYR A 347 3.15 -3.51 -14.54
C TYR A 347 2.09 -4.53 -15.00
N SER A 348 2.12 -4.97 -16.26
CA SER A 348 1.21 -6.01 -16.75
C SER A 348 1.39 -7.32 -15.98
N GLU A 349 0.31 -8.08 -15.88
CA GLU A 349 0.33 -9.39 -15.21
C GLU A 349 1.49 -10.30 -15.69
N PRO A 350 1.75 -10.48 -17.01
CA PRO A 350 2.85 -11.31 -17.45
C PRO A 350 4.23 -10.81 -16.97
N ASN A 351 4.44 -9.49 -16.88
CA ASN A 351 5.72 -8.93 -16.47
C ASN A 351 5.93 -9.04 -14.95
N VAL A 352 4.90 -8.78 -14.16
CA VAL A 352 5.00 -8.92 -12.70
C VAL A 352 5.09 -10.39 -12.29
N MET A 353 4.35 -11.28 -12.96
CA MET A 353 4.42 -12.73 -12.68
C MET A 353 5.79 -13.35 -12.97
N LYS A 354 6.60 -12.79 -13.86
CA LYS A 354 8.01 -13.24 -14.02
C LYS A 354 8.80 -13.08 -12.72
N LEU A 355 8.61 -11.95 -12.01
CA LEU A 355 9.30 -11.67 -10.74
C LEU A 355 8.82 -12.60 -9.62
N TRP A 356 7.51 -12.87 -9.56
CA TRP A 356 6.96 -13.86 -8.63
C TRP A 356 7.47 -15.28 -8.93
N ASN A 357 7.62 -15.65 -10.20
CA ASN A 357 8.13 -16.96 -10.59
C ASN A 357 9.60 -17.17 -10.19
N GLU A 358 10.42 -16.11 -10.15
CA GLU A 358 11.78 -16.17 -9.60
C GLU A 358 11.75 -16.52 -8.11
N LEU A 359 10.89 -15.86 -7.32
CA LEU A 359 10.72 -16.16 -5.89
C LEU A 359 10.22 -17.60 -5.68
N VAL A 360 9.25 -18.05 -6.49
CA VAL A 360 8.73 -19.42 -6.43
C VAL A 360 9.79 -20.46 -6.81
N ALA A 361 10.68 -20.14 -7.74
CA ALA A 361 11.79 -21.02 -8.12
C ALA A 361 12.76 -21.23 -6.93
N ASP A 362 13.15 -20.13 -6.27
CA ASP A 362 14.00 -20.22 -5.07
C ASP A 362 13.34 -20.99 -3.93
N MET A 363 12.03 -20.80 -3.74
CA MET A 363 11.26 -21.56 -2.76
C MET A 363 11.31 -23.05 -3.03
N LYS A 364 11.18 -23.46 -4.29
CA LYS A 364 11.25 -24.88 -4.68
C LYS A 364 12.63 -25.46 -4.47
N GLU A 365 13.69 -24.73 -4.89
CA GLU A 365 15.07 -25.15 -4.71
C GLU A 365 15.39 -25.39 -3.22
N LYS A 366 15.06 -24.44 -2.36
CA LYS A 366 15.26 -24.58 -0.90
C LYS A 366 14.39 -25.67 -0.27
N GLY A 367 13.24 -25.99 -0.84
CA GLY A 367 12.36 -27.04 -0.33
C GLY A 367 12.81 -28.45 -0.69
N GLU A 368 13.76 -28.60 -1.61
CA GLU A 368 14.37 -29.88 -2.02
C GLU A 368 15.69 -30.18 -1.27
N GLU A 369 16.30 -29.17 -0.61
CA GLU A 369 17.47 -29.30 0.27
C GLU A 369 17.08 -29.86 1.66
#